data_9885dac68f047245420a3b6fc21996f4
#
_entry.id   9885dac68f047245420a3b6fc21996f4
#
_cell.length_a   1.000
_cell.length_b   1.000
_cell.length_c   1.000
_cell.angle_alpha   90.00
_cell.angle_beta   90.00
_cell.angle_gamma   90.00
#
_symmetry.space_group_name_H-M   'P 1'
#
loop_
_entity.id
_entity.type
_entity.pdbx_description
1 polymer ?
#
loop_
_entity_poly.entity_id
_entity_poly.type
_entity_poly.pdbx_seq_one_letter_code
_entity_poly.pdbx_strand_id
1 'polypeptide(L)'
;MNNPEDTFRPMRRAKQQLPDQECVDILDNAYRGFLSVIGDGGYPYTIPINFYYEDGKIYFHSAKEGHKIDSLKACDKACFTALGEPEKEPGDWWYHVKSVICFGRLREVTDPQTHDEKLRKFGGKYFPGTDLLEEEMRHSAHRAALLELTIEHCTGKRIQEK
;
A
#
# COMPACT_ATOMS: atom_id res chain seq x y z
N MET A 1 -17.78 -23.29 -12.65
CA MET A 1 -17.50 -21.91 -13.10
C MET A 1 -17.60 -21.05 -11.87
N ASN A 2 -16.48 -20.49 -11.39
CA ASN A 2 -16.51 -19.63 -10.21
C ASN A 2 -17.23 -18.33 -10.57
N ASN A 3 -18.16 -17.92 -9.73
CA ASN A 3 -18.84 -16.64 -9.84
C ASN A 3 -17.75 -15.51 -9.79
N PRO A 4 -17.82 -14.45 -10.62
CA PRO A 4 -16.89 -13.33 -10.53
C PRO A 4 -16.82 -12.68 -9.14
N GLU A 5 -17.87 -12.83 -8.32
CA GLU A 5 -17.92 -12.40 -6.92
C GLU A 5 -17.06 -13.25 -5.97
N ASP A 6 -16.62 -14.46 -6.38
CA ASP A 6 -15.79 -15.37 -5.57
C ASP A 6 -14.27 -15.21 -5.79
N THR A 7 -13.82 -14.09 -6.35
CA THR A 7 -12.39 -13.87 -6.64
C THR A 7 -11.55 -13.79 -5.37
N PHE A 8 -12.12 -13.28 -4.27
CA PHE A 8 -11.43 -13.11 -3.00
C PHE A 8 -12.05 -14.00 -1.91
N ARG A 9 -11.18 -14.66 -1.16
CA ARG A 9 -11.64 -15.54 -0.07
C ARG A 9 -12.17 -14.74 1.11
N PRO A 10 -13.32 -15.13 1.71
CA PRO A 10 -13.76 -14.57 2.97
C PRO A 10 -12.74 -14.89 4.08
N MET A 11 -12.62 -13.99 5.04
CA MET A 11 -11.73 -14.17 6.18
C MET A 11 -12.20 -15.36 7.05
N ARG A 12 -11.34 -16.37 7.27
CA ARG A 12 -11.63 -17.54 8.09
C ARG A 12 -12.03 -17.18 9.52
N ARG A 13 -11.35 -16.17 10.11
CA ARG A 13 -11.64 -15.64 11.47
C ARG A 13 -12.44 -14.35 11.37
N ALA A 14 -13.68 -14.41 10.85
CA ALA A 14 -14.52 -13.22 10.63
C ALA A 14 -14.73 -12.36 11.87
N LYS A 15 -14.72 -12.95 13.09
CA LYS A 15 -14.83 -12.21 14.36
C LYS A 15 -13.62 -11.29 14.63
N GLN A 16 -12.52 -11.48 13.94
CA GLN A 16 -11.31 -10.65 14.04
C GLN A 16 -11.19 -9.63 12.91
N GLN A 17 -12.18 -9.60 12.02
CA GLN A 17 -12.21 -8.63 10.92
C GLN A 17 -12.40 -7.22 11.49
N LEU A 18 -11.62 -6.28 10.99
CA LEU A 18 -11.74 -4.86 11.31
C LEU A 18 -12.90 -4.24 10.50
N PRO A 19 -13.60 -3.25 11.07
CA PRO A 19 -14.46 -2.37 10.29
C PRO A 19 -13.68 -1.64 9.19
N ASP A 20 -14.36 -1.29 8.10
CA ASP A 20 -13.74 -0.62 6.95
C ASP A 20 -13.04 0.69 7.34
N GLN A 21 -13.61 1.46 8.25
CA GLN A 21 -13.00 2.70 8.72
C GLN A 21 -11.67 2.46 9.44
N GLU A 22 -11.55 1.41 10.26
CA GLU A 22 -10.27 1.06 10.89
C GLU A 22 -9.21 0.63 9.84
N CYS A 23 -9.64 0.02 8.73
CA CYS A 23 -8.74 -0.27 7.61
C CYS A 23 -8.22 1.00 6.96
N VAL A 24 -9.09 1.99 6.73
CA VAL A 24 -8.72 3.31 6.21
C VAL A 24 -7.77 4.02 7.17
N ASP A 25 -8.08 4.04 8.47
CA ASP A 25 -7.25 4.67 9.48
C ASP A 25 -5.82 4.09 9.50
N ILE A 26 -5.67 2.77 9.31
CA ILE A 26 -4.35 2.13 9.21
C ILE A 26 -3.63 2.58 7.93
N LEU A 27 -4.33 2.63 6.79
CA LEU A 27 -3.76 3.05 5.52
C LEU A 27 -3.31 4.53 5.53
N ASP A 28 -4.06 5.39 6.21
CA ASP A 28 -3.71 6.80 6.36
C ASP A 28 -2.50 7.01 7.27
N ASN A 29 -2.43 6.28 8.38
CA ASN A 29 -1.46 6.54 9.45
C ASN A 29 -0.19 5.69 9.35
N ALA A 30 -0.25 4.48 8.78
CA ALA A 30 0.92 3.62 8.66
C ALA A 30 2.00 4.27 7.81
N TYR A 31 3.22 4.26 8.32
CA TYR A 31 4.36 4.95 7.69
C TYR A 31 4.98 4.14 6.56
N ARG A 32 4.88 2.81 6.63
CA ARG A 32 5.47 1.87 5.67
C ARG A 32 4.62 0.63 5.53
N GLY A 33 4.63 0.02 4.35
CA GLY A 33 3.96 -1.23 4.07
C GLY A 33 4.79 -2.13 3.18
N PHE A 34 4.17 -3.18 2.69
CA PHE A 34 4.79 -4.20 1.86
C PHE A 34 3.98 -4.36 0.57
N LEU A 35 4.59 -4.00 -0.55
CA LEU A 35 4.01 -4.22 -1.89
C LEU A 35 4.51 -5.56 -2.43
N SER A 36 3.60 -6.43 -2.80
CA SER A 36 3.90 -7.72 -3.43
C SER A 36 3.39 -7.72 -4.86
N VAL A 37 4.25 -8.10 -5.78
CA VAL A 37 3.96 -8.28 -7.21
C VAL A 37 4.40 -9.68 -7.65
N ILE A 38 4.02 -10.11 -8.85
CA ILE A 38 4.50 -11.36 -9.43
C ILE A 38 5.85 -11.07 -10.10
N GLY A 39 6.90 -11.60 -9.53
CA GLY A 39 8.26 -11.49 -10.03
C GLY A 39 8.65 -12.60 -11.01
N ASP A 40 9.95 -12.67 -11.29
CA ASP A 40 10.52 -13.63 -12.21
C ASP A 40 10.22 -15.08 -11.79
N GLY A 41 9.97 -15.93 -12.77
CA GLY A 41 9.62 -17.33 -12.55
C GLY A 41 8.28 -17.54 -11.82
N GLY A 42 7.43 -16.49 -11.71
CA GLY A 42 6.15 -16.53 -11.02
C GLY A 42 6.25 -16.46 -9.48
N TYR A 43 7.42 -16.16 -8.95
CA TYR A 43 7.58 -15.99 -7.50
C TYR A 43 6.94 -14.67 -7.02
N PRO A 44 6.26 -14.67 -5.85
CA PRO A 44 5.87 -13.43 -5.19
C PRO A 44 7.13 -12.60 -4.85
N TYR A 45 7.19 -11.38 -5.35
CA TYR A 45 8.27 -10.45 -5.03
C TYR A 45 7.71 -9.35 -4.13
N THR A 46 8.20 -9.29 -2.88
CA THR A 46 7.68 -8.39 -1.84
C THR A 46 8.73 -7.34 -1.47
N ILE A 47 8.31 -6.08 -1.48
CA ILE A 47 9.17 -4.91 -1.25
C ILE A 47 8.61 -4.10 -0.07
N PRO A 48 9.41 -3.81 0.99
CA PRO A 48 9.05 -2.79 1.97
C PRO A 48 9.10 -1.41 1.28
N ILE A 49 8.03 -0.63 1.41
CA ILE A 49 7.89 0.61 0.65
C ILE A 49 7.08 1.67 1.42
N ASN A 50 7.44 2.93 1.25
CA ASN A 50 6.63 4.05 1.69
C ASN A 50 5.43 4.22 0.74
N PHE A 51 4.32 4.69 1.26
CA PHE A 51 3.09 4.81 0.48
C PHE A 51 2.20 5.97 0.93
N TYR A 52 1.33 6.40 0.05
CA TYR A 52 0.27 7.36 0.32
C TYR A 52 -1.06 6.76 -0.09
N TYR A 53 -2.07 6.82 0.79
CA TYR A 53 -3.43 6.35 0.51
C TYR A 53 -4.36 7.54 0.25
N GLU A 54 -5.25 7.42 -0.72
CA GLU A 54 -6.32 8.36 -0.99
C GLU A 54 -7.44 7.67 -1.79
N ASP A 55 -8.67 7.76 -1.30
CA ASP A 55 -9.90 7.37 -2.01
C ASP A 55 -9.84 5.98 -2.69
N GLY A 56 -9.45 4.96 -1.94
CA GLY A 56 -9.37 3.58 -2.44
C GLY A 56 -8.18 3.29 -3.34
N LYS A 57 -7.19 4.18 -3.36
CA LYS A 57 -5.97 4.05 -4.13
C LYS A 57 -4.75 4.19 -3.25
N ILE A 58 -3.71 3.42 -3.55
CA ILE A 58 -2.42 3.51 -2.87
C ILE A 58 -1.36 3.92 -3.88
N TYR A 59 -0.60 4.95 -3.54
CA TYR A 59 0.43 5.52 -4.39
C TYR A 59 1.82 5.20 -3.85
N PHE A 60 2.74 4.88 -4.76
CA PHE A 60 4.14 4.59 -4.45
C PHE A 60 5.05 5.35 -5.40
N HIS A 61 6.10 5.99 -4.89
CA HIS A 61 7.16 6.48 -5.75
C HIS A 61 8.23 5.40 -5.98
N SER A 62 8.86 5.42 -7.14
CA SER A 62 9.85 4.43 -7.55
C SER A 62 10.85 5.02 -8.55
N ALA A 63 11.98 4.36 -8.76
CA ALA A 63 12.73 4.54 -9.99
C ALA A 63 11.89 4.08 -11.20
N LYS A 64 12.22 4.61 -12.40
CA LYS A 64 11.52 4.29 -13.66
C LYS A 64 11.89 2.91 -14.24
N GLU A 65 12.83 2.23 -13.62
CA GLU A 65 13.35 0.91 -14.06
C GLU A 65 13.61 0.01 -12.84
N GLY A 66 13.81 -1.27 -13.08
CA GLY A 66 14.12 -2.29 -12.09
C GLY A 66 13.02 -3.32 -11.93
N HIS A 67 13.32 -4.38 -11.15
CA HIS A 67 12.51 -5.60 -11.03
C HIS A 67 11.01 -5.33 -10.81
N LYS A 68 10.67 -4.38 -9.93
CA LYS A 68 9.28 -4.00 -9.66
C LYS A 68 8.56 -3.46 -10.91
N ILE A 69 9.23 -2.62 -11.71
CA ILE A 69 8.68 -2.05 -12.94
C ILE A 69 8.53 -3.13 -14.01
N ASP A 70 9.50 -4.04 -14.13
CA ASP A 70 9.43 -5.13 -15.07
C ASP A 70 8.33 -6.14 -14.69
N SER A 71 8.18 -6.43 -13.41
CA SER A 71 7.07 -7.23 -12.89
C SER A 71 5.71 -6.61 -13.22
N LEU A 72 5.56 -5.29 -13.05
CA LEU A 72 4.33 -4.56 -13.40
C LEU A 72 3.99 -4.68 -14.89
N LYS A 73 4.98 -4.60 -15.78
CA LYS A 73 4.77 -4.78 -17.24
C LYS A 73 4.25 -6.18 -17.58
N ALA A 74 4.66 -7.19 -16.81
CA ALA A 74 4.27 -8.58 -17.04
C ALA A 74 2.90 -8.91 -16.39
N CYS A 75 2.59 -8.35 -15.21
CA CYS A 75 1.36 -8.61 -14.49
C CYS A 75 0.99 -7.42 -13.61
N ASP A 76 -0.21 -6.88 -13.79
CA ASP A 76 -0.73 -5.74 -13.04
C ASP A 76 -1.35 -6.10 -11.68
N LYS A 77 -1.54 -7.40 -11.39
CA LYS A 77 -2.07 -7.84 -10.11
C LYS A 77 -1.05 -7.65 -9.00
N ALA A 78 -1.47 -6.98 -7.93
CA ALA A 78 -0.62 -6.74 -6.79
C ALA A 78 -1.38 -6.90 -5.47
N CYS A 79 -0.62 -7.13 -4.41
CA CYS A 79 -1.11 -7.14 -3.04
C CYS A 79 -0.29 -6.16 -2.21
N PHE A 80 -0.97 -5.37 -1.38
CA PHE A 80 -0.32 -4.45 -0.45
C PHE A 80 -0.75 -4.77 0.98
N THR A 81 0.21 -4.74 1.91
CA THR A 81 -0.04 -4.96 3.33
C THR A 81 0.51 -3.80 4.14
N ALA A 82 -0.31 -3.25 5.04
CA ALA A 82 0.12 -2.29 6.05
C ALA A 82 -0.19 -2.83 7.46
N LEU A 83 0.63 -2.43 8.42
CA LEU A 83 0.46 -2.74 9.84
C LEU A 83 0.09 -1.48 10.59
N GLY A 84 -0.91 -1.57 11.48
CA GLY A 84 -1.14 -0.57 12.51
C GLY A 84 -0.05 -0.65 13.59
N GLU A 85 0.06 0.39 14.40
CA GLU A 85 0.95 0.38 15.55
C GLU A 85 0.55 -0.75 16.51
N PRO A 86 1.53 -1.56 16.97
CA PRO A 86 1.26 -2.63 17.92
C PRO A 86 0.90 -2.05 19.28
N GLU A 87 -0.22 -2.48 19.83
CA GLU A 87 -0.70 -2.08 21.16
C GLU A 87 -0.39 -3.18 22.18
N LYS A 88 -0.02 -2.80 23.40
CA LYS A 88 0.21 -3.72 24.51
C LYS A 88 -0.49 -3.24 25.77
N GLU A 89 -1.38 -4.06 26.30
CA GLU A 89 -2.03 -3.75 27.56
C GLU A 89 -1.07 -3.99 28.76
N PRO A 90 -1.19 -3.20 29.83
CA PRO A 90 -0.41 -3.42 31.04
C PRO A 90 -0.63 -4.83 31.60
N GLY A 91 0.46 -5.58 31.78
CA GLY A 91 0.42 -6.96 32.30
C GLY A 91 0.37 -8.05 31.22
N ASP A 92 0.12 -7.70 29.98
CA ASP A 92 0.17 -8.65 28.86
C ASP A 92 1.62 -8.91 28.44
N TRP A 93 1.92 -10.13 28.02
CA TRP A 93 3.20 -10.49 27.42
C TRP A 93 3.17 -10.45 25.87
N TRP A 94 1.98 -10.37 25.26
CA TRP A 94 1.73 -10.31 23.81
C TRP A 94 1.36 -8.90 23.35
N TYR A 95 1.44 -8.68 22.04
CA TYR A 95 0.96 -7.49 21.38
C TYR A 95 -0.38 -7.72 20.67
N HIS A 96 -1.24 -6.73 20.71
CA HIS A 96 -2.40 -6.64 19.84
C HIS A 96 -1.96 -5.98 18.53
N VAL A 97 -2.05 -6.70 17.43
CA VAL A 97 -1.60 -6.23 16.13
C VAL A 97 -2.80 -6.12 15.19
N LYS A 98 -2.88 -5.00 14.50
CA LYS A 98 -3.84 -4.77 13.41
C LYS A 98 -3.09 -4.78 12.09
N SER A 99 -3.68 -5.37 11.05
CA SER A 99 -3.12 -5.37 9.70
C SER A 99 -4.21 -5.20 8.67
N VAL A 100 -3.84 -4.60 7.54
CA VAL A 100 -4.71 -4.44 6.36
C VAL A 100 -4.02 -5.10 5.19
N ILE A 101 -4.80 -5.86 4.40
CA ILE A 101 -4.36 -6.47 3.14
C ILE A 101 -5.28 -5.98 2.04
N CYS A 102 -4.69 -5.35 1.03
CA CYS A 102 -5.36 -4.81 -0.15
C CYS A 102 -4.90 -5.57 -1.39
N PHE A 103 -5.84 -6.11 -2.15
CA PHE A 103 -5.59 -6.66 -3.48
C PHE A 103 -6.08 -5.65 -4.53
N GLY A 104 -5.39 -5.56 -5.66
CA GLY A 104 -5.81 -4.65 -6.71
C GLY A 104 -4.93 -4.68 -7.94
N ARG A 105 -5.10 -3.64 -8.77
CA ARG A 105 -4.37 -3.45 -10.03
C ARG A 105 -3.38 -2.30 -9.90
N LEU A 106 -2.12 -2.62 -10.16
CA LEU A 106 -1.01 -1.67 -10.13
C LEU A 106 -0.77 -1.12 -11.54
N ARG A 107 -0.61 0.19 -11.66
CA ARG A 107 -0.27 0.85 -12.93
C ARG A 107 0.69 2.01 -12.69
N GLU A 108 1.39 2.43 -13.72
CA GLU A 108 2.12 3.69 -13.70
C GLU A 108 1.18 4.87 -13.99
N VAL A 109 1.32 5.96 -13.24
CA VAL A 109 0.60 7.22 -13.48
C VAL A 109 1.39 8.02 -14.51
N THR A 110 0.87 8.11 -15.73
CA THR A 110 1.54 8.76 -16.87
C THR A 110 1.05 10.17 -17.14
N ASP A 111 -0.14 10.55 -16.62
CA ASP A 111 -0.63 11.92 -16.72
C ASP A 111 0.21 12.87 -15.87
N PRO A 112 0.87 13.90 -16.47
CA PRO A 112 1.81 14.75 -15.75
C PRO A 112 1.19 15.53 -14.60
N GLN A 113 -0.06 15.97 -14.73
CA GLN A 113 -0.75 16.75 -13.71
C GLN A 113 -1.06 15.87 -12.50
N THR A 114 -1.62 14.69 -12.72
CA THR A 114 -1.92 13.69 -11.66
C THR A 114 -0.62 13.23 -11.00
N HIS A 115 0.43 12.98 -11.78
CA HIS A 115 1.74 12.57 -11.26
C HIS A 115 2.28 13.62 -10.27
N ASP A 116 2.34 14.89 -10.67
CA ASP A 116 2.85 15.97 -9.83
C ASP A 116 1.98 16.18 -8.56
N GLU A 117 0.64 16.19 -8.70
CA GLU A 117 -0.28 16.32 -7.58
C GLU A 117 -0.10 15.20 -6.54
N LYS A 118 -0.13 13.95 -6.99
CA LYS A 118 -0.07 12.80 -6.07
C LYS A 118 1.33 12.63 -5.47
N LEU A 119 2.39 12.97 -6.21
CA LEU A 119 3.74 12.93 -5.68
C LEU A 119 3.94 14.01 -4.59
N ARG A 120 3.34 15.20 -4.73
CA ARG A 120 3.31 16.22 -3.66
C ARG A 120 2.55 15.76 -2.43
N LYS A 121 1.37 15.16 -2.60
CA LYS A 121 0.61 14.60 -1.47
C LYS A 121 1.37 13.47 -0.79
N PHE A 122 1.98 12.58 -1.57
CA PHE A 122 2.89 11.56 -1.05
C PHE A 122 4.03 12.19 -0.23
N GLY A 123 4.73 13.17 -0.79
CA GLY A 123 5.82 13.87 -0.11
C GLY A 123 5.35 14.55 1.17
N GLY A 124 4.17 15.17 1.17
CA GLY A 124 3.59 15.83 2.35
C GLY A 124 3.42 14.91 3.57
N LYS A 125 3.33 13.59 3.36
CA LYS A 125 3.30 12.60 4.45
C LYS A 125 4.68 12.39 5.11
N TYR A 126 5.79 12.62 4.38
CA TYR A 126 7.13 12.21 4.80
C TYR A 126 8.10 13.36 5.03
N PHE A 127 7.93 14.47 4.33
CA PHE A 127 8.82 15.63 4.49
C PHE A 127 8.44 16.46 5.71
N PRO A 128 9.43 16.98 6.44
CA PRO A 128 9.17 17.75 7.66
C PRO A 128 8.63 19.16 7.40
N GLY A 129 8.59 19.62 6.14
CA GLY A 129 8.10 20.93 5.75
C GLY A 129 7.95 21.10 4.26
N THR A 130 7.14 22.07 3.87
CA THR A 130 6.81 22.37 2.47
C THR A 130 8.01 22.84 1.65
N ASP A 131 8.93 23.60 2.24
CA ASP A 131 10.09 24.15 1.52
C ASP A 131 11.02 23.04 1.02
N LEU A 132 11.30 22.06 1.88
CA LEU A 132 12.11 20.88 1.50
C LEU A 132 11.39 20.00 0.47
N LEU A 133 10.08 19.84 0.62
CA LEU A 133 9.29 19.12 -0.37
C LEU A 133 9.35 19.80 -1.75
N GLU A 134 9.16 21.12 -1.81
CA GLU A 134 9.20 21.86 -3.07
C GLU A 134 10.59 21.87 -3.70
N GLU A 135 11.64 21.88 -2.90
CA GLU A 135 13.01 21.74 -3.37
C GLU A 135 13.22 20.36 -4.00
N GLU A 136 12.82 19.29 -3.33
CA GLU A 136 12.91 17.91 -3.84
C GLU A 136 12.05 17.71 -5.11
N MET A 137 10.85 18.27 -5.14
CA MET A 137 9.99 18.22 -6.33
C MET A 137 10.68 18.86 -7.55
N ARG A 138 11.32 20.01 -7.38
CA ARG A 138 12.05 20.68 -8.49
C ARG A 138 13.23 19.84 -9.00
N HIS A 139 13.95 19.17 -8.08
CA HIS A 139 15.20 18.47 -8.44
C HIS A 139 14.99 17.03 -8.88
N SER A 140 14.01 16.32 -8.32
CA SER A 140 13.93 14.86 -8.41
C SER A 140 12.62 14.31 -8.97
N ALA A 141 11.52 15.07 -8.96
CA ALA A 141 10.21 14.56 -9.38
C ALA A 141 10.22 13.98 -10.80
N HIS A 142 10.94 14.59 -11.73
CA HIS A 142 11.04 14.15 -13.12
C HIS A 142 11.72 12.77 -13.29
N ARG A 143 12.49 12.32 -12.29
CA ARG A 143 13.18 11.01 -12.26
C ARG A 143 12.36 9.92 -11.61
N ALA A 144 11.33 10.28 -10.85
CA ALA A 144 10.48 9.35 -10.16
C ALA A 144 9.38 8.82 -11.09
N ALA A 145 9.15 7.51 -11.04
CA ALA A 145 7.88 6.91 -11.45
C ALA A 145 6.91 6.99 -10.28
N LEU A 146 5.65 7.28 -10.56
CA LEU A 146 4.56 7.16 -9.61
C LEU A 146 3.71 5.96 -10.00
N LEU A 147 3.54 5.02 -9.07
CA LEU A 147 2.70 3.84 -9.23
C LEU A 147 1.41 4.04 -8.43
N GLU A 148 0.29 3.61 -9.01
CA GLU A 148 -1.03 3.63 -8.39
C GLU A 148 -1.56 2.19 -8.30
N LEU A 149 -1.89 1.72 -7.10
CA LEU A 149 -2.66 0.51 -6.88
C LEU A 149 -4.12 0.89 -6.65
N THR A 150 -4.97 0.58 -7.61
CA THR A 150 -6.43 0.68 -7.45
C THR A 150 -6.91 -0.54 -6.67
N ILE A 151 -7.49 -0.33 -5.48
CA ILE A 151 -7.95 -1.41 -4.60
C ILE A 151 -9.21 -2.05 -5.15
N GLU A 152 -9.18 -3.36 -5.39
CA GLU A 152 -10.35 -4.18 -5.75
C GLU A 152 -10.96 -4.88 -4.54
N HIS A 153 -10.13 -5.17 -3.53
CA HIS A 153 -10.57 -5.83 -2.29
C HIS A 153 -9.64 -5.47 -1.14
N CYS A 154 -10.21 -5.12 -0.01
CA CYS A 154 -9.48 -4.77 1.20
C CYS A 154 -10.07 -5.48 2.41
N THR A 155 -9.22 -6.05 3.26
CA THR A 155 -9.62 -6.64 4.52
C THR A 155 -8.63 -6.28 5.62
N GLY A 156 -9.16 -5.91 6.76
CA GLY A 156 -8.38 -5.69 7.98
C GLY A 156 -8.60 -6.79 9.00
N LYS A 157 -7.56 -7.07 9.77
CA LYS A 157 -7.61 -8.10 10.82
C LYS A 157 -6.94 -7.61 12.09
N ARG A 158 -7.60 -7.89 13.23
CA ARG A 158 -7.01 -7.78 14.57
C ARG A 158 -6.52 -9.15 15.02
N ILE A 159 -5.26 -9.24 15.41
CA ILE A 159 -4.69 -10.43 16.03
C ILE A 159 -4.61 -10.17 17.52
N GLN A 160 -5.30 -11.03 18.28
CA GLN A 160 -5.19 -11.11 19.73
C GLN A 160 -4.58 -12.48 20.03
N GLU A 161 -3.33 -12.47 20.46
CA GLU A 161 -2.68 -13.69 20.94
C GLU A 161 -3.04 -13.86 22.41
N LYS A 162 -3.90 -14.83 22.73
CA LYS A 162 -4.15 -15.29 24.09
C LYS A 162 -3.63 -16.70 24.22
#